data_1ed37a9df2ac319b60f7a3bc1858338a
#
_entry.id   1ed37a9df2ac319b60f7a3bc1858338a
#
_cell.length_a   1.000
_cell.length_b   1.000
_cell.length_c   1.000
_cell.angle_alpha   90.00
_cell.angle_beta   90.00
_cell.angle_gamma   90.00
#
_symmetry.space_group_name_H-M   'P 1'
#
loop_
_entity.id
_entity.type
_entity.pdbx_description
1 polymer ?
#
loop_
_entity_poly.entity_id
_entity_poly.type
_entity_poly.pdbx_seq_one_letter_code
_entity_poly.pdbx_strand_id
1 'polypeptide(L)'
;MKAQHLFFAGMLCLAGCIAIEPTTRIEFTAPDSYPEGVAYDSIGNNYYVSSARLGSVGKVSPDGKYSVLHADTTLKSTYGMKVHPDGKRLFVLAGDANYSKYTNPATRTKMIRLIGIDLATGKRLSDLDLSALVPGKHFGNDMAFDEKGNTYITDSYAHAIYKVSPDGTASVFAKDKMFETEGIGLNGIVYHPAGFLIVDNTNTGQLYKIDIANPQNVQKVTLDQFFVGADGLLLDSPTKLTVVVNGGNDKIYQLESEDNWKSAKLSASTLIADRFTYPSTATKYRNETWIMNAKFNELVDSNGVPSKTFAIQKAVLKPLPKSKEKGKD
;
A
#
# COMPACT_ATOMS: atom_id res chain seq x y z
N MET A 1 5.60 -82.40 21.91
CA MET A 1 6.00 -81.01 22.07
C MET A 1 5.64 -80.25 20.81
N LYS A 2 4.61 -79.41 20.88
CA LYS A 2 4.14 -78.57 19.72
C LYS A 2 4.67 -77.17 19.93
N ALA A 3 5.51 -76.66 19.01
CA ALA A 3 6.01 -75.30 19.00
C ALA A 3 4.91 -74.37 18.40
N GLN A 4 4.50 -73.37 19.15
CA GLN A 4 3.65 -72.26 18.69
C GLN A 4 4.53 -71.12 18.17
N HIS A 5 4.36 -70.79 16.87
CA HIS A 5 4.95 -69.61 16.28
C HIS A 5 3.99 -68.39 16.50
N LEU A 6 4.46 -67.44 17.28
CA LEU A 6 3.80 -66.13 17.41
C LEU A 6 4.20 -65.27 16.20
N PHE A 7 3.25 -64.87 15.38
CA PHE A 7 3.44 -63.82 14.37
C PHE A 7 3.19 -62.45 15.01
N PHE A 8 4.22 -61.61 15.09
CA PHE A 8 4.09 -60.18 15.42
C PHE A 8 3.82 -59.43 14.13
N ALA A 9 2.57 -58.95 13.94
CA ALA A 9 2.21 -57.99 12.87
C ALA A 9 2.62 -56.61 13.27
N GLY A 10 3.72 -56.10 12.73
CA GLY A 10 4.12 -54.71 12.87
C GLY A 10 3.23 -53.78 12.10
N MET A 11 2.44 -52.96 12.80
CA MET A 11 1.59 -51.92 12.22
C MET A 11 2.47 -50.72 11.89
N LEU A 12 2.82 -50.54 10.60
CA LEU A 12 3.54 -49.36 10.11
C LEU A 12 2.55 -48.19 10.06
N CYS A 13 2.60 -47.25 11.03
CA CYS A 13 1.90 -45.97 10.94
C CYS A 13 2.63 -45.07 9.93
N LEU A 14 2.12 -44.98 8.73
CA LEU A 14 2.47 -43.93 7.77
C LEU A 14 1.89 -42.61 8.29
N ALA A 15 2.68 -41.82 9.00
CA ALA A 15 2.39 -40.44 9.28
C ALA A 15 2.51 -39.65 7.96
N GLY A 16 1.41 -39.49 7.26
CA GLY A 16 1.31 -38.60 6.11
C GLY A 16 1.55 -37.16 6.60
N CYS A 17 2.68 -36.56 6.25
CA CYS A 17 2.85 -35.12 6.36
C CYS A 17 1.84 -34.47 5.39
N ILE A 18 0.75 -33.95 5.92
CA ILE A 18 -0.13 -33.05 5.16
C ILE A 18 0.68 -31.79 4.93
N ALA A 19 1.15 -31.58 3.71
CA ALA A 19 1.75 -30.31 3.32
C ALA A 19 0.63 -29.26 3.40
N ILE A 20 0.71 -28.36 4.37
CA ILE A 20 -0.18 -27.21 4.46
C ILE A 20 0.25 -26.28 3.32
N GLU A 21 -0.61 -26.15 2.30
CA GLU A 21 -0.39 -25.17 1.24
C GLU A 21 -0.24 -23.77 1.84
N PRO A 22 0.78 -23.03 1.43
CA PRO A 22 1.01 -21.70 1.98
C PRO A 22 -0.17 -20.78 1.68
N THR A 23 -0.67 -20.09 2.70
CA THR A 23 -1.75 -19.10 2.56
C THR A 23 -1.35 -18.04 1.54
N THR A 24 -2.18 -17.89 0.52
CA THR A 24 -2.01 -16.86 -0.53
C THR A 24 -2.99 -15.71 -0.39
N ARG A 25 -3.98 -15.84 0.52
CA ARG A 25 -5.05 -14.86 0.74
C ARG A 25 -5.52 -14.92 2.20
N ILE A 26 -5.53 -13.77 2.85
CA ILE A 26 -6.01 -13.58 4.21
C ILE A 26 -7.30 -12.80 4.11
N GLU A 27 -8.42 -13.46 4.34
CA GLU A 27 -9.74 -12.82 4.39
C GLU A 27 -10.07 -12.39 5.81
N PHE A 28 -10.71 -11.23 5.95
CA PHE A 28 -11.13 -10.70 7.24
C PHE A 28 -12.46 -9.97 7.13
N THR A 29 -13.23 -9.98 8.23
CA THR A 29 -14.55 -9.34 8.29
C THR A 29 -14.44 -7.98 8.96
N ALA A 30 -14.62 -6.91 8.20
CA ALA A 30 -14.62 -5.52 8.65
C ALA A 30 -15.75 -4.75 7.93
N PRO A 31 -17.01 -4.90 8.36
CA PRO A 31 -18.16 -4.39 7.64
C PRO A 31 -18.03 -2.91 7.30
N ASP A 32 -18.22 -2.57 6.04
CA ASP A 32 -18.25 -1.20 5.51
C ASP A 32 -16.94 -0.41 5.76
N SER A 33 -15.82 -1.09 5.95
CA SER A 33 -14.53 -0.45 6.22
C SER A 33 -13.89 0.13 4.96
N TYR A 34 -13.90 -0.63 3.85
CA TYR A 34 -13.20 -0.29 2.61
C TYR A 34 -11.76 0.14 2.88
N PRO A 35 -10.91 -0.80 3.30
CA PRO A 35 -9.52 -0.51 3.62
C PRO A 35 -8.74 -0.16 2.36
N GLU A 36 -8.07 0.98 2.38
CA GLU A 36 -7.18 1.42 1.29
C GLU A 36 -5.74 1.06 1.61
N GLY A 37 -5.25 1.50 2.79
CA GLY A 37 -3.90 1.26 3.26
C GLY A 37 -3.74 -0.09 3.96
N VAL A 38 -2.57 -0.70 3.78
CA VAL A 38 -2.11 -1.86 4.54
C VAL A 38 -0.65 -1.70 4.96
N ALA A 39 -0.35 -2.03 6.20
CA ALA A 39 1.02 -2.08 6.72
C ALA A 39 1.22 -3.38 7.52
N TYR A 40 2.37 -4.04 7.33
CA TYR A 40 2.72 -5.22 8.10
C TYR A 40 3.70 -4.85 9.22
N ASP A 41 3.40 -5.33 10.42
CA ASP A 41 4.26 -5.25 11.60
C ASP A 41 4.99 -6.58 11.80
N SER A 42 6.29 -6.57 11.54
CA SER A 42 7.14 -7.76 11.66
C SER A 42 7.40 -8.18 13.11
N ILE A 43 7.24 -7.27 14.10
CA ILE A 43 7.45 -7.56 15.52
C ILE A 43 6.18 -8.19 16.09
N GLY A 44 5.03 -7.55 15.88
CA GLY A 44 3.75 -8.04 16.37
C GLY A 44 3.12 -9.14 15.50
N ASN A 45 3.70 -9.41 14.31
CA ASN A 45 3.19 -10.37 13.32
C ASN A 45 1.71 -10.13 12.98
N ASN A 46 1.37 -8.88 12.67
CA ASN A 46 0.02 -8.49 12.31
C ASN A 46 0.04 -7.54 11.11
N TYR A 47 -1.09 -7.48 10.40
CA TYR A 47 -1.35 -6.43 9.43
C TYR A 47 -2.22 -5.35 10.08
N TYR A 48 -1.98 -4.11 9.71
CA TYR A 48 -2.86 -2.98 10.00
C TYR A 48 -3.52 -2.53 8.70
N VAL A 49 -4.81 -2.21 8.77
CA VAL A 49 -5.62 -1.80 7.62
C VAL A 49 -6.38 -0.53 7.94
N SER A 50 -6.47 0.36 6.96
CA SER A 50 -7.20 1.63 7.09
C SER A 50 -8.70 1.46 6.89
N SER A 51 -9.45 2.56 6.96
CA SER A 51 -10.86 2.58 6.60
C SER A 51 -11.24 3.90 5.93
N ALA A 52 -11.55 3.85 4.64
CA ALA A 52 -12.02 5.02 3.90
C ALA A 52 -13.41 5.50 4.37
N ARG A 53 -14.18 4.64 5.06
CA ARG A 53 -15.55 4.96 5.47
C ARG A 53 -15.70 5.36 6.93
N LEU A 54 -14.85 4.84 7.83
CA LEU A 54 -15.14 4.83 9.27
C LEU A 54 -14.17 5.67 10.12
N GLY A 55 -13.10 6.22 9.54
CA GLY A 55 -12.08 6.94 10.30
C GLY A 55 -11.41 6.06 11.35
N SER A 56 -11.22 4.79 11.05
CA SER A 56 -10.67 3.79 11.97
C SER A 56 -9.46 3.08 11.37
N VAL A 57 -8.68 2.45 12.23
CA VAL A 57 -7.59 1.55 11.87
C VAL A 57 -7.89 0.18 12.47
N GLY A 58 -7.86 -0.84 11.63
CA GLY A 58 -8.02 -2.24 12.02
C GLY A 58 -6.69 -2.95 12.16
N LYS A 59 -6.69 -4.01 12.97
CA LYS A 59 -5.62 -4.98 13.11
C LYS A 59 -6.12 -6.33 12.61
N VAL A 60 -5.35 -6.97 11.72
CA VAL A 60 -5.66 -8.28 11.14
C VAL A 60 -4.52 -9.24 11.44
N SER A 61 -4.80 -10.34 12.10
CA SER A 61 -3.80 -11.39 12.32
C SER A 61 -3.62 -12.27 11.07
N PRO A 62 -2.51 -13.05 10.96
CA PRO A 62 -2.28 -13.91 9.81
C PRO A 62 -3.36 -14.98 9.57
N ASP A 63 -4.17 -15.30 10.58
CA ASP A 63 -5.33 -16.20 10.48
C ASP A 63 -6.65 -15.48 10.14
N GLY A 64 -6.59 -14.17 9.80
CA GLY A 64 -7.75 -13.39 9.35
C GLY A 64 -8.63 -12.81 10.44
N LYS A 65 -8.24 -12.91 11.72
CA LYS A 65 -9.01 -12.27 12.80
C LYS A 65 -8.81 -10.77 12.73
N TYR A 66 -9.93 -10.05 12.62
CA TYR A 66 -9.98 -8.60 12.63
C TYR A 66 -10.36 -8.05 14.01
N SER A 67 -9.72 -6.97 14.41
CA SER A 67 -10.13 -6.15 15.56
C SER A 67 -9.82 -4.68 15.28
N VAL A 68 -10.58 -3.77 15.87
CA VAL A 68 -10.31 -2.33 15.78
C VAL A 68 -9.14 -1.99 16.70
N LEU A 69 -8.06 -1.41 16.14
CA LEU A 69 -6.94 -0.87 16.90
C LEU A 69 -7.25 0.55 17.39
N HIS A 70 -7.78 1.39 16.50
CA HIS A 70 -8.12 2.79 16.79
C HIS A 70 -9.38 3.18 16.03
N ALA A 71 -10.28 3.95 16.67
CA ALA A 71 -11.47 4.49 16.03
C ALA A 71 -11.73 5.91 16.50
N ASP A 72 -11.84 6.83 15.55
CA ASP A 72 -12.16 8.22 15.82
C ASP A 72 -12.88 8.82 14.60
N THR A 73 -14.16 9.10 14.74
CA THR A 73 -14.99 9.65 13.64
C THR A 73 -14.55 11.04 13.18
N THR A 74 -13.73 11.74 13.98
CA THR A 74 -13.16 13.04 13.60
C THR A 74 -12.09 12.91 12.53
N LEU A 75 -11.48 11.73 12.38
CA LEU A 75 -10.53 11.43 11.30
C LEU A 75 -11.22 11.30 9.94
N LYS A 76 -12.54 11.11 9.90
CA LYS A 76 -13.37 10.90 8.72
C LYS A 76 -13.03 9.61 7.99
N SER A 77 -11.89 9.58 7.31
CA SER A 77 -11.30 8.44 6.63
C SER A 77 -9.87 8.28 7.06
N THR A 78 -9.35 7.05 6.95
CA THR A 78 -7.93 6.75 7.01
C THR A 78 -7.51 6.06 5.72
N TYR A 79 -6.31 6.39 5.22
CA TYR A 79 -5.78 5.97 3.93
C TYR A 79 -4.40 5.33 4.09
N GLY A 80 -3.40 5.77 3.34
CA GLY A 80 -2.04 5.26 3.40
C GLY A 80 -1.48 5.21 4.82
N MET A 81 -0.75 4.16 5.13
CA MET A 81 -0.18 3.94 6.46
C MET A 81 1.12 3.16 6.38
N LYS A 82 2.01 3.41 7.34
CA LYS A 82 3.26 2.66 7.49
C LYS A 82 3.58 2.45 8.97
N VAL A 83 4.05 1.25 9.31
CA VAL A 83 4.71 1.02 10.61
C VAL A 83 6.01 1.79 10.63
N HIS A 84 6.19 2.64 11.64
CA HIS A 84 7.42 3.42 11.79
C HIS A 84 8.62 2.49 12.04
N PRO A 85 9.84 2.83 11.58
CA PRO A 85 11.01 1.97 11.75
C PRO A 85 11.36 1.60 13.19
N ASP A 86 10.84 2.34 14.20
CA ASP A 86 11.00 1.98 15.62
C ASP A 86 10.17 0.74 16.04
N GLY A 87 9.28 0.25 15.17
CA GLY A 87 8.41 -0.89 15.43
C GLY A 87 7.37 -0.70 16.53
N LYS A 88 7.14 0.54 17.00
CA LYS A 88 6.23 0.86 18.12
C LYS A 88 5.05 1.72 17.68
N ARG A 89 5.17 2.44 16.60
CA ARG A 89 4.20 3.42 16.11
C ARG A 89 3.72 3.07 14.71
N LEU A 90 2.45 3.33 14.48
CA LEU A 90 1.85 3.33 13.15
C LEU A 90 1.56 4.78 12.77
N PHE A 91 2.06 5.22 11.63
CA PHE A 91 1.64 6.48 11.04
C PHE A 91 0.55 6.23 10.00
N VAL A 92 -0.50 7.06 10.04
CA VAL A 92 -1.68 6.94 9.20
C VAL A 92 -2.07 8.30 8.68
N LEU A 93 -2.39 8.39 7.40
CA LEU A 93 -3.01 9.59 6.81
C LEU A 93 -4.51 9.58 7.07
N ALA A 94 -5.02 10.68 7.59
CA ALA A 94 -6.44 10.91 7.77
C ALA A 94 -6.92 12.09 6.93
N GLY A 95 -8.12 11.98 6.39
CA GLY A 95 -8.65 13.00 5.51
C GLY A 95 -10.13 12.77 5.18
N ASP A 96 -10.69 13.61 4.31
CA ASP A 96 -12.06 13.49 3.85
C ASP A 96 -12.13 13.68 2.33
N ALA A 97 -11.78 12.63 1.59
CA ALA A 97 -11.89 12.59 0.12
C ALA A 97 -13.31 12.23 -0.37
N ASN A 98 -14.35 12.41 0.46
CA ASN A 98 -15.75 12.15 0.16
C ASN A 98 -16.19 10.68 0.19
N TYR A 99 -15.41 9.80 0.81
CA TYR A 99 -15.79 8.38 1.01
C TYR A 99 -16.40 8.12 2.39
N SER A 100 -16.10 8.97 3.38
CA SER A 100 -16.46 8.80 4.77
C SER A 100 -17.98 8.86 5.01
N LYS A 101 -18.49 8.05 5.93
CA LYS A 101 -19.83 8.22 6.50
C LYS A 101 -19.97 9.51 7.32
N TYR A 102 -18.87 10.08 7.74
CA TYR A 102 -18.80 11.26 8.60
C TYR A 102 -18.38 12.51 7.84
N THR A 103 -18.38 12.46 6.49
CA THR A 103 -18.07 13.61 5.64
C THR A 103 -19.02 14.77 5.92
N ASN A 104 -18.51 15.99 5.82
CA ASN A 104 -19.33 17.20 5.92
C ASN A 104 -18.69 18.35 5.10
N PRO A 105 -19.43 19.43 4.81
CA PRO A 105 -18.94 20.53 3.98
C PRO A 105 -17.67 21.23 4.51
N ALA A 106 -17.41 21.19 5.83
CA ALA A 106 -16.23 21.82 6.41
C ALA A 106 -14.95 21.00 6.18
N THR A 107 -15.07 19.67 6.10
CA THR A 107 -13.92 18.75 5.99
C THR A 107 -13.73 18.17 4.59
N ARG A 108 -14.82 18.08 3.79
CA ARG A 108 -14.80 17.46 2.47
C ARG A 108 -13.74 18.08 1.56
N THR A 109 -12.79 17.26 1.14
CA THR A 109 -11.60 17.61 0.32
C THR A 109 -10.74 18.75 0.89
N LYS A 110 -10.84 19.03 2.19
CA LYS A 110 -10.07 20.11 2.86
C LYS A 110 -9.20 19.61 3.98
N MET A 111 -9.29 18.35 4.32
CA MET A 111 -8.62 17.75 5.48
C MET A 111 -7.50 16.84 5.01
N ILE A 112 -6.30 17.06 5.55
CA ILE A 112 -5.15 16.16 5.46
C ILE A 112 -4.40 16.21 6.78
N ARG A 113 -4.25 15.07 7.45
CA ARG A 113 -3.61 14.96 8.76
C ARG A 113 -2.70 13.75 8.82
N LEU A 114 -1.56 13.88 9.49
CA LEU A 114 -0.69 12.76 9.84
C LEU A 114 -0.91 12.37 11.29
N ILE A 115 -1.38 11.15 11.49
CA ILE A 115 -1.73 10.60 12.81
C ILE A 115 -0.69 9.56 13.21
N GLY A 116 -0.12 9.69 14.42
CA GLY A 116 0.71 8.66 15.03
C GLY A 116 -0.08 7.87 16.06
N ILE A 117 -0.08 6.54 15.94
CA ILE A 117 -0.81 5.61 16.83
C ILE A 117 0.19 4.66 17.48
N ASP A 118 0.08 4.45 18.78
CA ASP A 118 0.82 3.44 19.53
C ASP A 118 0.30 2.03 19.19
N LEU A 119 1.16 1.15 18.71
CA LEU A 119 0.78 -0.19 18.26
C LEU A 119 0.35 -1.13 19.41
N ALA A 120 0.84 -0.88 20.61
CA ALA A 120 0.50 -1.74 21.76
C ALA A 120 -0.86 -1.38 22.37
N THR A 121 -1.21 -0.09 22.39
CA THR A 121 -2.39 0.42 23.09
C THR A 121 -3.50 0.94 22.18
N GLY A 122 -3.20 1.20 20.91
CA GLY A 122 -4.10 1.87 19.97
C GLY A 122 -4.32 3.36 20.28
N LYS A 123 -3.60 3.95 21.21
CA LYS A 123 -3.74 5.36 21.59
C LYS A 123 -3.10 6.25 20.51
N ARG A 124 -3.77 7.36 20.19
CA ARG A 124 -3.20 8.43 19.37
C ARG A 124 -2.08 9.14 20.13
N LEU A 125 -0.88 9.16 19.56
CA LEU A 125 0.32 9.81 20.12
C LEU A 125 0.56 11.20 19.54
N SER A 126 0.24 11.37 18.25
CA SER A 126 0.41 12.63 17.53
C SER A 126 -0.70 12.84 16.53
N ASP A 127 -0.92 14.10 16.18
CA ASP A 127 -1.95 14.54 15.28
C ASP A 127 -1.55 15.87 14.67
N LEU A 128 -1.07 15.83 13.43
CA LEU A 128 -0.52 16.99 12.73
C LEU A 128 -1.41 17.33 11.53
N ASP A 129 -1.98 18.53 11.56
CA ASP A 129 -2.74 19.08 10.43
C ASP A 129 -1.77 19.66 9.40
N LEU A 130 -1.89 19.21 8.16
CA LEU A 130 -1.07 19.63 7.03
C LEU A 130 -1.83 20.53 6.04
N SER A 131 -3.12 20.77 6.26
CA SER A 131 -3.99 21.46 5.32
C SER A 131 -3.60 22.92 5.04
N ALA A 132 -2.89 23.55 5.97
CA ALA A 132 -2.41 24.92 5.80
C ALA A 132 -1.16 25.05 4.91
N LEU A 133 -0.48 23.94 4.59
CA LEU A 133 0.78 23.97 3.82
C LEU A 133 0.56 24.39 2.36
N VAL A 134 -0.55 23.97 1.77
CA VAL A 134 -0.97 24.36 0.42
C VAL A 134 -2.46 24.70 0.47
N PRO A 135 -2.89 25.89 0.00
CA PRO A 135 -4.32 26.21 -0.05
C PRO A 135 -5.05 25.34 -1.06
N GLY A 136 -6.31 24.95 -0.76
CA GLY A 136 -7.19 24.32 -1.72
C GLY A 136 -7.75 22.97 -1.30
N LYS A 137 -7.79 22.03 -2.23
CA LYS A 137 -8.28 20.67 -2.00
C LYS A 137 -7.12 19.77 -1.58
N HIS A 138 -7.44 18.81 -0.73
CA HIS A 138 -6.48 17.83 -0.20
C HIS A 138 -7.02 16.41 -0.33
N PHE A 139 -6.10 15.50 -0.63
CA PHE A 139 -6.26 14.08 -0.47
C PHE A 139 -4.88 13.50 -0.14
N GLY A 140 -4.56 13.41 1.16
CA GLY A 140 -3.36 12.73 1.64
C GLY A 140 -3.47 11.25 1.34
N ASN A 141 -2.58 10.73 0.49
CA ASN A 141 -2.75 9.42 -0.09
C ASN A 141 -1.79 8.37 0.52
N ASP A 142 -0.49 8.46 0.28
CA ASP A 142 0.49 7.51 0.85
C ASP A 142 1.71 8.24 1.44
N MET A 143 2.60 7.49 2.10
CA MET A 143 3.78 8.04 2.74
C MET A 143 4.98 7.11 2.65
N ALA A 144 6.18 7.70 2.76
CA ALA A 144 7.43 6.97 2.90
C ALA A 144 8.30 7.59 3.99
N PHE A 145 9.14 6.77 4.65
CA PHE A 145 10.17 7.24 5.60
C PHE A 145 11.54 7.19 4.95
N ASP A 146 12.38 8.19 5.22
CA ASP A 146 13.81 8.09 4.97
C ASP A 146 14.57 7.53 6.18
N GLU A 147 15.87 7.32 6.01
CA GLU A 147 16.76 6.77 7.06
C GLU A 147 16.92 7.70 8.27
N LYS A 148 16.59 8.98 8.12
CA LYS A 148 16.63 10.00 9.19
C LYS A 148 15.33 10.11 9.95
N GLY A 149 14.29 9.30 9.53
CA GLY A 149 12.96 9.32 10.12
C GLY A 149 12.07 10.46 9.62
N ASN A 150 12.44 11.17 8.56
CA ASN A 150 11.51 12.09 7.92
C ASN A 150 10.41 11.30 7.21
N THR A 151 9.18 11.82 7.28
CA THR A 151 8.02 11.28 6.57
C THR A 151 7.75 12.15 5.33
N TYR A 152 7.66 11.53 4.17
CA TYR A 152 7.25 12.17 2.92
C TYR A 152 5.84 11.70 2.56
N ILE A 153 4.95 12.64 2.25
CA ILE A 153 3.51 12.41 2.11
C ILE A 153 3.06 12.96 0.77
N THR A 154 2.36 12.16 -0.03
CA THR A 154 1.71 12.62 -1.26
C THR A 154 0.34 13.23 -0.96
N ASP A 155 0.05 14.37 -1.57
CA ASP A 155 -1.26 14.97 -1.62
C ASP A 155 -1.76 14.97 -3.07
N SER A 156 -2.70 14.09 -3.36
CA SER A 156 -3.21 13.86 -4.72
C SER A 156 -3.91 15.06 -5.32
N TYR A 157 -4.62 15.86 -4.53
CA TYR A 157 -5.36 17.02 -5.03
C TYR A 157 -4.55 18.31 -5.01
N ALA A 158 -3.61 18.46 -4.05
CA ALA A 158 -2.74 19.63 -4.02
C ALA A 158 -1.55 19.48 -4.98
N HIS A 159 -1.35 18.30 -5.59
CA HIS A 159 -0.23 17.96 -6.47
C HIS A 159 1.11 18.32 -5.82
N ALA A 160 1.27 17.94 -4.56
CA ALA A 160 2.41 18.27 -3.73
C ALA A 160 2.88 17.07 -2.92
N ILE A 161 4.15 17.11 -2.51
CA ILE A 161 4.72 16.21 -1.55
C ILE A 161 5.08 17.04 -0.31
N TYR A 162 4.62 16.61 0.86
CA TYR A 162 5.00 17.21 2.13
C TYR A 162 6.13 16.44 2.79
N LYS A 163 6.93 17.12 3.59
CA LYS A 163 7.91 16.53 4.50
C LYS A 163 7.55 16.86 5.92
N VAL A 164 7.53 15.85 6.77
CA VAL A 164 7.42 16.01 8.23
C VAL A 164 8.68 15.44 8.87
N SER A 165 9.41 16.27 9.58
CA SER A 165 10.62 15.87 10.32
C SER A 165 10.25 15.14 11.61
N PRO A 166 11.20 14.39 12.25
CA PRO A 166 10.93 13.66 13.48
C PRO A 166 10.44 14.51 14.66
N ASP A 167 10.78 15.80 14.67
CA ASP A 167 10.32 16.80 15.65
C ASP A 167 8.90 17.32 15.38
N GLY A 168 8.25 16.88 14.29
CA GLY A 168 6.91 17.29 13.87
C GLY A 168 6.89 18.55 12.99
N THR A 169 8.04 19.10 12.61
CA THR A 169 8.09 20.24 11.68
C THR A 169 7.66 19.80 10.29
N ALA A 170 6.62 20.45 9.75
CA ALA A 170 6.07 20.14 8.43
C ALA A 170 6.35 21.25 7.41
N SER A 171 6.59 20.86 6.16
CA SER A 171 6.83 21.80 5.05
C SER A 171 6.40 21.18 3.71
N VAL A 172 6.19 22.02 2.69
CA VAL A 172 6.12 21.54 1.30
C VAL A 172 7.51 21.10 0.88
N PHE A 173 7.66 19.85 0.52
CA PHE A 173 8.91 19.25 0.07
C PHE A 173 9.14 19.45 -1.42
N ALA A 174 8.14 19.09 -2.24
CA ALA A 174 8.18 19.25 -3.68
C ALA A 174 6.79 19.62 -4.21
N LYS A 175 6.77 20.53 -5.16
CA LYS A 175 5.61 20.91 -5.95
C LYS A 175 6.10 21.33 -7.33
N ASP A 176 5.62 20.63 -8.37
CA ASP A 176 6.05 20.85 -9.74
C ASP A 176 4.85 20.78 -10.70
N LYS A 177 4.88 21.53 -11.79
CA LYS A 177 3.84 21.48 -12.83
C LYS A 177 3.69 20.10 -13.47
N MET A 178 4.75 19.28 -13.46
CA MET A 178 4.68 17.91 -13.97
C MET A 178 3.77 17.00 -13.14
N PHE A 179 3.46 17.36 -11.89
CA PHE A 179 2.54 16.61 -11.05
C PHE A 179 1.08 16.92 -11.32
N GLU A 180 0.79 18.09 -11.95
CA GLU A 180 -0.56 18.56 -12.17
C GLU A 180 -1.33 17.65 -13.14
N THR A 181 -2.54 17.30 -12.76
CA THR A 181 -3.48 16.52 -13.56
C THR A 181 -4.90 16.78 -13.08
N GLU A 182 -5.89 16.37 -13.86
CA GLU A 182 -7.27 16.33 -13.40
C GLU A 182 -7.49 15.14 -12.45
N GLY A 183 -8.31 15.31 -11.40
CA GLY A 183 -8.65 14.25 -10.46
C GLY A 183 -7.50 13.85 -9.52
N ILE A 184 -7.28 12.53 -9.35
CA ILE A 184 -6.27 11.98 -8.45
C ILE A 184 -4.90 12.05 -9.15
N GLY A 185 -3.99 12.84 -8.57
CA GLY A 185 -2.63 13.02 -9.06
C GLY A 185 -1.64 12.07 -8.38
N LEU A 186 -0.67 12.65 -7.63
CA LEU A 186 0.34 11.89 -6.90
C LEU A 186 -0.31 10.92 -5.91
N ASN A 187 0.18 9.67 -5.88
CA ASN A 187 -0.40 8.62 -5.06
C ASN A 187 0.70 7.83 -4.33
N GLY A 188 1.05 6.61 -4.77
CA GLY A 188 2.07 5.80 -4.14
C GLY A 188 3.44 6.49 -4.08
N ILE A 189 4.16 6.30 -2.98
CA ILE A 189 5.48 6.90 -2.75
C ILE A 189 6.40 5.92 -2.04
N VAL A 190 7.64 5.84 -2.49
CA VAL A 190 8.70 5.08 -1.81
C VAL A 190 9.98 5.90 -1.69
N TYR A 191 10.71 5.69 -0.59
CA TYR A 191 12.07 6.18 -0.43
C TYR A 191 13.07 5.15 -0.97
N HIS A 192 14.01 5.62 -1.77
CA HIS A 192 15.10 4.81 -2.30
C HIS A 192 16.39 5.08 -1.51
N PRO A 193 17.15 4.04 -1.07
CA PRO A 193 18.35 4.21 -0.23
C PRO A 193 19.45 5.08 -0.86
N ALA A 194 19.43 5.30 -2.17
CA ALA A 194 20.34 6.23 -2.84
C ALA A 194 19.95 7.72 -2.67
N GLY A 195 18.97 8.04 -1.80
CA GLY A 195 18.63 9.40 -1.42
C GLY A 195 17.64 10.12 -2.33
N PHE A 196 16.66 9.41 -2.89
CA PHE A 196 15.57 9.98 -3.67
C PHE A 196 14.24 9.29 -3.40
N LEU A 197 13.14 9.94 -3.79
CA LEU A 197 11.81 9.37 -3.79
C LEU A 197 11.43 8.89 -5.20
N ILE A 198 10.65 7.81 -5.27
CA ILE A 198 9.89 7.44 -6.47
C ILE A 198 8.42 7.60 -6.13
N VAL A 199 7.69 8.30 -7.00
CA VAL A 199 6.27 8.64 -6.80
C VAL A 199 5.53 8.39 -8.09
N ASP A 200 4.34 7.79 -8.02
CA ASP A 200 3.46 7.67 -9.18
C ASP A 200 2.44 8.80 -9.27
N ASN A 201 1.78 8.87 -10.41
CA ASN A 201 0.61 9.69 -10.65
C ASN A 201 -0.50 8.82 -11.22
N THR A 202 -1.56 8.63 -10.46
CA THR A 202 -2.67 7.74 -10.79
C THR A 202 -3.27 8.01 -12.16
N ASN A 203 -3.53 9.27 -12.47
CA ASN A 203 -4.25 9.63 -13.69
C ASN A 203 -3.40 9.49 -14.95
N THR A 204 -2.10 9.79 -14.86
CA THR A 204 -1.20 9.72 -16.02
C THR A 204 -0.44 8.41 -16.12
N GLY A 205 -0.32 7.66 -15.02
CA GLY A 205 0.49 6.43 -14.96
C GLY A 205 1.99 6.68 -15.04
N GLN A 206 2.44 7.93 -14.88
CA GLN A 206 3.83 8.35 -14.91
C GLN A 206 4.49 8.14 -13.54
N LEU A 207 5.75 7.71 -13.52
CA LEU A 207 6.59 7.74 -12.33
C LEU A 207 7.53 8.94 -12.35
N TYR A 208 7.73 9.54 -11.17
CA TYR A 208 8.66 10.63 -10.94
C TYR A 208 9.74 10.21 -9.97
N LYS A 209 10.96 10.66 -10.22
CA LYS A 209 12.09 10.58 -9.32
C LYS A 209 12.40 11.98 -8.78
N ILE A 210 12.49 12.11 -7.44
CA ILE A 210 12.73 13.40 -6.76
C ILE A 210 13.91 13.24 -5.81
N ASP A 211 14.97 14.01 -6.03
CA ASP A 211 16.16 13.99 -5.20
C ASP A 211 15.88 14.61 -3.82
N ILE A 212 16.23 13.90 -2.73
CA ILE A 212 16.04 14.39 -1.36
C ILE A 212 16.91 15.64 -1.09
N ALA A 213 18.12 15.68 -1.62
CA ALA A 213 19.04 16.83 -1.43
C ALA A 213 18.66 18.03 -2.29
N ASN A 214 17.96 17.81 -3.39
CA ASN A 214 17.50 18.86 -4.31
C ASN A 214 16.06 18.58 -4.79
N PRO A 215 15.04 18.86 -3.98
CA PRO A 215 13.65 18.54 -4.30
C PRO A 215 13.06 19.31 -5.50
N GLN A 216 13.78 20.33 -5.99
CA GLN A 216 13.43 21.03 -7.22
C GLN A 216 13.83 20.23 -8.47
N ASN A 217 14.70 19.23 -8.33
CA ASN A 217 15.09 18.34 -9.41
C ASN A 217 14.11 17.17 -9.53
N VAL A 218 12.93 17.46 -10.08
CA VAL A 218 11.91 16.45 -10.41
C VAL A 218 12.22 15.90 -11.80
N GLN A 219 12.31 14.58 -11.92
CA GLN A 219 12.59 13.90 -13.16
C GLN A 219 11.49 12.88 -13.47
N LYS A 220 11.05 12.80 -14.73
CA LYS A 220 10.22 11.69 -15.19
C LYS A 220 11.08 10.44 -15.33
N VAL A 221 10.65 9.32 -14.79
CA VAL A 221 11.24 8.03 -15.11
C VAL A 221 10.78 7.65 -16.51
N THR A 222 11.71 7.36 -17.42
CA THR A 222 11.37 6.87 -18.76
C THR A 222 10.82 5.45 -18.65
N LEU A 223 9.61 5.23 -19.10
CA LEU A 223 8.91 3.95 -19.03
C LEU A 223 8.60 3.44 -20.42
N ASP A 224 8.57 2.11 -20.60
CA ASP A 224 8.12 1.46 -21.83
C ASP A 224 6.60 1.49 -22.01
N GLN A 225 5.84 1.73 -20.94
CA GLN A 225 4.39 1.97 -20.94
C GLN A 225 3.98 2.82 -19.75
N PHE A 226 2.80 3.43 -19.80
CA PHE A 226 2.19 4.13 -18.67
C PHE A 226 1.32 3.18 -17.84
N PHE A 227 1.31 3.40 -16.54
CA PHE A 227 0.53 2.60 -15.57
C PHE A 227 -0.67 3.41 -15.06
N VAL A 228 -1.57 3.81 -15.97
CA VAL A 228 -2.80 4.54 -15.60
C VAL A 228 -3.59 3.74 -14.57
N GLY A 229 -4.01 4.40 -13.49
CA GLY A 229 -4.58 3.76 -12.33
C GLY A 229 -3.52 3.23 -11.34
N ALA A 230 -2.24 3.64 -11.49
CA ALA A 230 -1.22 3.36 -10.46
C ALA A 230 -1.66 3.95 -9.13
N ASP A 231 -1.52 3.15 -8.07
CA ASP A 231 -1.98 3.45 -6.72
C ASP A 231 -0.81 3.24 -5.74
N GLY A 232 -0.66 2.10 -5.11
CA GLY A 232 0.43 1.85 -4.17
C GLY A 232 1.75 1.47 -4.84
N LEU A 233 2.85 1.93 -4.26
CA LEU A 233 4.21 1.53 -4.61
C LEU A 233 4.87 0.75 -3.48
N LEU A 234 5.71 -0.25 -3.84
CA LEU A 234 6.57 -0.96 -2.90
C LEU A 234 7.95 -1.19 -3.51
N LEU A 235 8.99 -0.66 -2.87
CA LEU A 235 10.36 -0.91 -3.29
C LEU A 235 10.79 -2.31 -2.82
N ASP A 236 10.91 -3.25 -3.75
CA ASP A 236 11.31 -4.64 -3.44
C ASP A 236 12.81 -4.76 -3.21
N SER A 237 13.58 -4.02 -4.00
CA SER A 237 15.03 -3.86 -3.92
C SER A 237 15.46 -2.53 -4.54
N PRO A 238 16.73 -2.12 -4.47
CA PRO A 238 17.17 -0.88 -5.13
C PRO A 238 16.90 -0.82 -6.65
N THR A 239 16.73 -1.96 -7.30
CA THR A 239 16.47 -2.03 -8.75
C THR A 239 15.07 -2.50 -9.11
N LYS A 240 14.23 -2.88 -8.13
CA LYS A 240 12.89 -3.44 -8.39
C LYS A 240 11.81 -2.73 -7.61
N LEU A 241 10.75 -2.36 -8.30
CA LEU A 241 9.58 -1.68 -7.77
C LEU A 241 8.31 -2.43 -8.14
N THR A 242 7.50 -2.76 -7.15
CA THR A 242 6.13 -3.21 -7.35
C THR A 242 5.23 -1.99 -7.52
N VAL A 243 4.39 -2.00 -8.55
CA VAL A 243 3.35 -1.01 -8.84
C VAL A 243 2.00 -1.69 -8.79
N VAL A 244 1.14 -1.23 -7.90
CA VAL A 244 -0.26 -1.67 -7.80
C VAL A 244 -1.09 -0.82 -8.76
N VAL A 245 -1.91 -1.45 -9.58
CA VAL A 245 -2.77 -0.74 -10.55
C VAL A 245 -4.20 -1.21 -10.37
N ASN A 246 -5.14 -0.25 -10.27
CA ASN A 246 -6.57 -0.50 -10.18
C ASN A 246 -7.36 0.25 -11.29
N GLY A 247 -8.64 0.50 -11.05
CA GLY A 247 -9.46 1.29 -11.97
C GLY A 247 -9.82 0.57 -13.28
N GLY A 248 -9.91 -0.76 -13.25
CA GLY A 248 -10.34 -1.59 -14.38
C GLY A 248 -9.26 -2.50 -14.94
N ASN A 249 -8.03 -2.38 -14.46
CA ASN A 249 -6.93 -3.29 -14.82
C ASN A 249 -6.46 -4.18 -13.65
N ASP A 250 -6.89 -3.96 -12.45
CA ASP A 250 -6.68 -4.73 -11.20
C ASP A 250 -5.47 -5.68 -11.24
N LYS A 251 -4.28 -5.12 -11.43
CA LYS A 251 -3.05 -5.84 -11.68
C LYS A 251 -1.87 -5.31 -10.87
N ILE A 252 -0.95 -6.21 -10.57
CA ILE A 252 0.30 -5.86 -9.89
C ILE A 252 1.43 -6.06 -10.91
N TYR A 253 2.23 -5.03 -11.07
CA TYR A 253 3.37 -5.01 -11.98
C TYR A 253 4.68 -4.92 -11.19
N GLN A 254 5.75 -5.44 -11.75
CA GLN A 254 7.10 -5.22 -11.27
C GLN A 254 7.92 -4.52 -12.35
N LEU A 255 8.48 -3.39 -11.98
CA LEU A 255 9.42 -2.65 -12.82
C LEU A 255 10.85 -2.94 -12.37
N GLU A 256 11.78 -2.89 -13.31
CA GLU A 256 13.21 -3.03 -13.05
C GLU A 256 13.99 -1.89 -13.72
N SER A 257 14.91 -1.29 -12.96
CA SER A 257 15.80 -0.21 -13.43
C SER A 257 17.26 -0.62 -13.25
N GLU A 258 18.07 -0.39 -14.26
CA GLU A 258 19.52 -0.63 -14.28
C GLU A 258 20.35 0.67 -14.27
N ASP A 259 19.68 1.84 -14.29
CA ASP A 259 20.31 3.16 -14.46
C ASP A 259 19.96 4.15 -13.35
N ASN A 260 19.74 3.62 -12.13
CA ASN A 260 19.37 4.40 -10.97
C ASN A 260 18.06 5.19 -11.16
N TRP A 261 17.05 4.53 -11.76
CA TRP A 261 15.70 5.05 -11.98
C TRP A 261 15.63 6.28 -12.90
N LYS A 262 16.56 6.42 -13.86
CA LYS A 262 16.36 7.31 -15.01
C LYS A 262 15.37 6.70 -15.98
N SER A 263 15.42 5.38 -16.13
CA SER A 263 14.45 4.57 -16.85
C SER A 263 14.09 3.30 -16.09
N ALA A 264 12.94 2.70 -16.42
CA ALA A 264 12.54 1.40 -15.91
C ALA A 264 11.73 0.64 -16.95
N LYS A 265 11.82 -0.69 -16.91
CA LYS A 265 11.11 -1.60 -17.80
C LYS A 265 10.20 -2.53 -17.02
N LEU A 266 9.09 -2.90 -17.60
CA LEU A 266 8.22 -3.94 -17.04
C LEU A 266 8.95 -5.30 -17.09
N SER A 267 9.18 -5.90 -15.91
CA SER A 267 9.89 -7.17 -15.77
C SER A 267 8.98 -8.36 -15.45
N ALA A 268 7.90 -8.12 -14.69
CA ALA A 268 6.95 -9.15 -14.30
C ALA A 268 5.56 -8.56 -14.03
N SER A 269 4.54 -9.41 -14.04
CA SER A 269 3.18 -9.05 -13.62
C SER A 269 2.43 -10.24 -13.04
N THR A 270 1.35 -9.95 -12.30
CA THR A 270 0.38 -10.96 -11.87
C THR A 270 -0.47 -11.44 -13.04
N LEU A 271 -1.13 -12.60 -12.88
CA LEU A 271 -2.07 -13.12 -13.87
C LEU A 271 -3.47 -12.55 -13.61
N ILE A 272 -4.31 -12.48 -14.65
CA ILE A 272 -5.73 -12.12 -14.50
C ILE A 272 -6.46 -13.15 -13.60
N ALA A 273 -6.01 -14.41 -13.63
CA ALA A 273 -6.55 -15.47 -12.78
C ALA A 273 -6.36 -15.22 -11.27
N ASP A 274 -5.45 -14.37 -10.87
CA ASP A 274 -5.22 -14.03 -9.45
C ASP A 274 -6.37 -13.21 -8.84
N ARG A 275 -7.21 -12.60 -9.68
CA ARG A 275 -8.47 -11.94 -9.32
C ARG A 275 -8.36 -10.95 -8.18
N PHE A 276 -7.46 -9.97 -8.30
CA PHE A 276 -7.47 -8.81 -7.44
C PHE A 276 -8.77 -8.02 -7.62
N THR A 277 -9.24 -7.39 -6.56
CA THR A 277 -10.50 -6.63 -6.56
C THR A 277 -10.24 -5.21 -6.08
N TYR A 278 -9.99 -4.31 -7.04
CA TYR A 278 -9.59 -2.93 -6.82
C TYR A 278 -8.40 -2.86 -5.84
N PRO A 279 -7.25 -3.42 -6.21
CA PRO A 279 -6.08 -3.41 -5.35
C PRO A 279 -5.58 -1.99 -5.13
N SER A 280 -5.16 -1.64 -3.92
CA SER A 280 -4.72 -0.28 -3.58
C SER A 280 -3.27 -0.21 -3.14
N THR A 281 -2.94 -0.79 -2.02
CA THR A 281 -1.63 -0.63 -1.38
C THR A 281 -0.92 -1.97 -1.25
N ALA A 282 0.41 -1.95 -1.27
CA ALA A 282 1.27 -3.11 -1.05
C ALA A 282 2.04 -3.01 0.26
N THR A 283 2.25 -4.15 0.90
CA THR A 283 3.14 -4.29 2.05
C THR A 283 4.03 -5.52 1.91
N LYS A 284 5.14 -5.56 2.64
CA LYS A 284 6.08 -6.67 2.59
C LYS A 284 5.97 -7.54 3.84
N TYR A 285 5.68 -8.81 3.65
CA TYR A 285 5.75 -9.83 4.68
C TYR A 285 6.87 -10.80 4.33
N ARG A 286 7.94 -10.81 5.11
CA ARG A 286 9.19 -11.52 4.76
C ARG A 286 9.71 -11.03 3.40
N ASN A 287 9.85 -11.96 2.43
CA ASN A 287 10.25 -11.62 1.05
C ASN A 287 9.08 -11.64 0.06
N GLU A 288 7.86 -11.58 0.57
CA GLU A 288 6.63 -11.67 -0.22
C GLU A 288 5.89 -10.34 -0.24
N THR A 289 5.33 -10.01 -1.38
CA THR A 289 4.49 -8.82 -1.58
C THR A 289 3.04 -9.18 -1.35
N TRP A 290 2.38 -8.45 -0.44
CA TRP A 290 0.98 -8.62 -0.07
C TRP A 290 0.20 -7.36 -0.37
N ILE A 291 -0.98 -7.51 -0.98
CA ILE A 291 -1.77 -6.44 -1.58
C ILE A 291 -3.11 -6.32 -0.88
N MET A 292 -3.52 -5.11 -0.57
CA MET A 292 -4.86 -4.81 -0.08
C MET A 292 -5.87 -4.81 -1.24
N ASN A 293 -6.92 -5.61 -1.15
CA ASN A 293 -8.07 -5.58 -2.05
C ASN A 293 -9.12 -4.61 -1.47
N ALA A 294 -9.10 -3.37 -1.89
CA ALA A 294 -9.89 -2.26 -1.30
C ALA A 294 -11.37 -2.25 -1.72
N LYS A 295 -11.69 -2.80 -2.88
CA LYS A 295 -13.05 -2.85 -3.45
C LYS A 295 -13.72 -1.48 -3.64
N PHE A 296 -12.94 -0.42 -3.89
CA PHE A 296 -13.48 0.95 -4.02
C PHE A 296 -14.45 1.13 -5.19
N ASN A 297 -14.42 0.24 -6.19
CA ASN A 297 -15.44 0.21 -7.24
C ASN A 297 -16.87 0.07 -6.69
N GLU A 298 -17.06 -0.52 -5.51
CA GLU A 298 -18.38 -0.62 -4.87
C GLU A 298 -18.83 0.72 -4.25
N LEU A 299 -17.92 1.64 -3.95
CA LEU A 299 -18.26 2.94 -3.33
C LEU A 299 -18.91 3.93 -4.30
N VAL A 300 -18.83 3.69 -5.60
CA VAL A 300 -19.47 4.51 -6.63
C VAL A 300 -20.88 4.03 -6.95
N ASP A 301 -21.25 2.83 -6.53
CA ASP A 301 -22.61 2.29 -6.68
C ASP A 301 -23.45 2.58 -5.44
N SER A 302 -24.28 3.61 -5.53
CA SER A 302 -25.17 4.03 -4.43
C SER A 302 -26.24 2.99 -4.05
N ASN A 303 -26.52 2.01 -4.91
CA ASN A 303 -27.50 0.94 -4.69
C ASN A 303 -26.86 -0.37 -4.28
N GLY A 304 -25.53 -0.44 -4.29
CA GLY A 304 -24.78 -1.64 -3.92
C GLY A 304 -24.90 -1.97 -2.43
N VAL A 305 -24.87 -3.24 -2.11
CA VAL A 305 -24.76 -3.71 -0.72
C VAL A 305 -23.30 -3.62 -0.31
N PRO A 306 -22.94 -2.84 0.72
CA PRO A 306 -21.55 -2.69 1.14
C PRO A 306 -20.91 -4.02 1.51
N SER A 307 -19.66 -4.23 1.05
CA SER A 307 -18.88 -5.41 1.42
C SER A 307 -18.66 -5.48 2.94
N LYS A 308 -18.74 -6.70 3.46
CA LYS A 308 -18.42 -7.02 4.86
C LYS A 308 -17.05 -7.67 5.01
N THR A 309 -16.54 -8.28 3.93
CA THR A 309 -15.31 -9.05 3.91
C THR A 309 -14.34 -8.46 2.91
N PHE A 310 -13.09 -8.32 3.33
CA PHE A 310 -11.97 -7.83 2.53
C PHE A 310 -10.83 -8.83 2.59
N ALA A 311 -9.78 -8.62 1.79
CA ALA A 311 -8.67 -9.55 1.77
C ALA A 311 -7.32 -8.83 1.55
N ILE A 312 -6.30 -9.33 2.23
CA ILE A 312 -4.90 -9.08 1.93
C ILE A 312 -4.41 -10.29 1.14
N GLN A 313 -3.91 -10.09 -0.07
CA GLN A 313 -3.60 -11.17 -1.01
C GLN A 313 -2.15 -11.12 -1.47
N LYS A 314 -1.47 -12.26 -1.48
CA LYS A 314 -0.11 -12.39 -1.99
C LYS A 314 -0.08 -12.16 -3.50
N ALA A 315 0.81 -11.30 -3.96
CA ALA A 315 1.11 -11.13 -5.37
C ALA A 315 2.11 -12.20 -5.84
N VAL A 316 1.73 -12.99 -6.82
CA VAL A 316 2.60 -13.97 -7.46
C VAL A 316 3.03 -13.42 -8.82
N LEU A 317 4.14 -12.69 -8.83
CA LEU A 317 4.67 -12.07 -10.03
C LEU A 317 5.26 -13.12 -10.98
N LYS A 318 4.85 -13.09 -12.24
CA LYS A 318 5.35 -13.96 -13.31
C LYS A 318 6.22 -13.12 -14.25
N PRO A 319 7.47 -13.52 -14.51
CA PRO A 319 8.32 -12.85 -15.49
C PRO A 319 7.64 -12.76 -16.86
N LEU A 320 7.85 -11.64 -17.55
CA LEU A 320 7.37 -11.52 -18.92
C LEU A 320 8.14 -12.47 -19.85
N PRO A 321 7.50 -12.98 -20.91
CA PRO A 321 8.21 -13.72 -21.96
C PRO A 321 9.33 -12.84 -22.52
N LYS A 322 10.55 -13.38 -22.58
CA LYS A 322 11.64 -12.68 -23.28
C LYS A 322 11.20 -12.47 -24.73
N SER A 323 11.23 -11.21 -25.21
CA SER A 323 11.05 -10.93 -26.61
C SER A 323 12.09 -11.75 -27.39
N LYS A 324 11.65 -12.59 -28.33
CA LYS A 324 12.58 -13.20 -29.26
C LYS A 324 13.27 -12.04 -29.98
N GLU A 325 14.57 -11.86 -29.78
CA GLU A 325 15.35 -10.99 -30.63
C GLU A 325 15.06 -11.46 -32.07
N LYS A 326 14.47 -10.56 -32.89
CA LYS A 326 14.40 -10.80 -34.30
C LYS A 326 15.85 -10.85 -34.78
N GLY A 327 16.34 -12.07 -35.03
CA GLY A 327 17.63 -12.26 -35.70
C GLY A 327 17.69 -11.31 -36.90
N LYS A 328 18.71 -10.49 -36.92
CA LYS A 328 19.09 -9.79 -38.13
C LYS A 328 19.65 -10.87 -39.06
N ASP A 329 18.83 -11.33 -40.01
CA ASP A 329 19.28 -12.01 -41.20
C ASP A 329 19.82 -10.93 -42.19
#